data_18a69a51a8d8eb63af21a52598b2542b
#
_entry.id   18a69a51a8d8eb63af21a52598b2542b
#
_cell.length_a   1.000
_cell.length_b   1.000
_cell.length_c   1.000
_cell.angle_alpha   90.00
_cell.angle_beta   90.00
_cell.angle_gamma   90.00
#
_symmetry.space_group_name_H-M   'P 1'
#
loop_
_entity.id
_entity.type
_entity.pdbx_description
1 polymer ?
#
loop_
_entity_poly.entity_id
_entity_poly.type
_entity_poly.pdbx_seq_one_letter_code
_entity_poly.pdbx_strand_id
1 'polypeptide(L)'
;ESAPWIKNYQLADIEPFTYTSRDGIKLHGYITLPPNYKDGEKIPFIIHPHGGPNARDYWGYNPEVQFYATRGYGVIQMDYRGSTGYGRKEMILANHQMGKKMQEDKYDALMWANDQGYVDMDNVCISGASYGGYAAMQAATKNPELFKCIIAYVGVYDLTSMDLRGLQWSEL
;
A
#
# COMPACT_ATOMS: atom_id res chain seq x y z
N GLU A 1 23.89 -0.41 15.86
CA GLU A 1 23.32 0.03 14.59
C GLU A 1 23.58 -1.04 13.52
N SER A 2 22.50 -1.56 12.89
CA SER A 2 22.61 -2.64 11.90
C SER A 2 23.10 -2.20 10.52
N ALA A 3 23.12 -0.89 10.23
CA ALA A 3 23.52 -0.34 8.94
C ALA A 3 24.19 1.04 9.10
N PRO A 4 25.39 1.13 9.68
CA PRO A 4 26.04 2.43 9.94
C PRO A 4 26.40 3.21 8.67
N TRP A 5 26.54 2.53 7.53
CA TRP A 5 26.82 3.12 6.22
C TRP A 5 25.66 3.95 5.66
N ILE A 6 24.43 3.75 6.15
CA ILE A 6 23.24 4.45 5.66
C ILE A 6 23.31 5.95 5.92
N LYS A 7 24.09 6.38 6.93
CA LYS A 7 24.30 7.81 7.25
C LYS A 7 24.95 8.60 6.12
N ASN A 8 25.56 7.93 5.16
CA ASN A 8 26.23 8.56 4.01
C ASN A 8 25.28 8.76 2.82
N TYR A 9 24.02 8.34 2.93
CA TYR A 9 23.05 8.46 1.86
C TYR A 9 21.91 9.40 2.26
N GLN A 10 21.46 10.19 1.29
CA GLN A 10 20.26 10.97 1.46
C GLN A 10 19.06 10.03 1.33
N LEU A 11 18.31 9.91 2.40
CA LEU A 11 17.08 9.13 2.44
C LEU A 11 15.88 10.03 2.14
N ALA A 12 14.81 9.40 1.66
CA ALA A 12 13.52 10.04 1.49
C ALA A 12 12.78 10.14 2.82
N ASP A 13 12.11 11.26 3.05
CA ASP A 13 11.26 11.44 4.22
C ASP A 13 9.93 10.72 4.03
N ILE A 14 9.42 10.17 5.12
CA ILE A 14 8.11 9.52 5.19
C ILE A 14 7.13 10.43 5.93
N GLU A 15 5.98 10.68 5.31
CA GLU A 15 4.94 11.52 5.86
C GLU A 15 3.63 10.76 6.04
N PRO A 16 2.95 10.90 7.20
CA PRO A 16 1.64 10.31 7.38
C PRO A 16 0.59 11.09 6.59
N PHE A 17 -0.39 10.37 6.05
CA PHE A 17 -1.56 10.99 5.43
C PHE A 17 -2.85 10.28 5.81
N THR A 18 -3.96 10.93 5.53
CA THR A 18 -5.29 10.34 5.64
C THR A 18 -6.06 10.55 4.35
N TYR A 19 -6.84 9.57 3.97
CA TYR A 19 -7.71 9.62 2.81
C TYR A 19 -9.09 9.08 3.15
N THR A 20 -10.05 9.38 2.31
CA THR A 20 -11.42 8.87 2.45
C THR A 20 -11.68 7.90 1.32
N SER A 21 -12.06 6.67 1.68
CA SER A 21 -12.48 5.68 0.69
C SER A 21 -13.76 6.12 -0.02
N ARG A 22 -14.03 5.57 -1.19
CA ARG A 22 -15.23 5.87 -2.00
C ARG A 22 -16.55 5.62 -1.27
N ASP A 23 -16.54 4.80 -0.22
CA ASP A 23 -17.71 4.54 0.63
C ASP A 23 -17.67 5.31 1.97
N GLY A 24 -16.82 6.34 2.07
CA GLY A 24 -16.83 7.33 3.14
C GLY A 24 -16.05 6.96 4.39
N ILE A 25 -15.21 5.90 4.35
CA ILE A 25 -14.39 5.51 5.50
C ILE A 25 -13.07 6.30 5.49
N LYS A 26 -12.73 6.89 6.62
CA LYS A 26 -11.44 7.55 6.81
C LYS A 26 -10.37 6.50 7.08
N LEU A 27 -9.37 6.45 6.21
CA LEU A 27 -8.24 5.53 6.27
C LEU A 27 -6.91 6.29 6.37
N HIS A 28 -5.85 5.57 6.67
CA HIS A 28 -4.53 6.14 6.96
C HIS A 28 -3.45 5.52 6.09
N GLY A 29 -2.31 6.17 6.02
CA GLY A 29 -1.15 5.64 5.30
C GLY A 29 0.07 6.53 5.46
N TYR A 30 1.10 6.16 4.73
CA TYR A 30 2.34 6.92 4.65
C TYR A 30 2.70 7.13 3.17
N ILE A 31 3.14 8.33 2.86
CA ILE A 31 3.68 8.69 1.56
C ILE A 31 5.17 8.98 1.71
N THR A 32 5.95 8.48 0.78
CA THR A 32 7.38 8.75 0.69
C THR A 32 7.67 9.28 -0.69
N LEU A 33 8.13 10.53 -0.77
CA LEU A 33 8.52 11.17 -2.03
C LEU A 33 10.05 11.10 -2.20
N PRO A 34 10.56 11.10 -3.44
CA PRO A 34 12.00 11.11 -3.69
C PRO A 34 12.69 12.29 -2.99
N PRO A 35 13.95 12.13 -2.53
CA PRO A 35 14.68 13.20 -1.86
C PRO A 35 14.83 14.48 -2.68
N ASN A 36 14.74 14.36 -4.01
CA ASN A 36 14.87 15.46 -4.96
C ASN A 36 13.52 15.90 -5.55
N TYR A 37 12.41 15.46 -4.97
CA TYR A 37 11.07 15.82 -5.43
C TYR A 37 10.88 17.35 -5.45
N LYS A 38 10.26 17.86 -6.49
CA LYS A 38 9.92 19.28 -6.63
C LYS A 38 8.41 19.46 -6.60
N ASP A 39 7.95 20.38 -5.79
CA ASP A 39 6.53 20.68 -5.67
C ASP A 39 5.89 20.93 -7.04
N GLY A 40 4.77 20.25 -7.30
CA GLY A 40 4.02 20.32 -8.55
C GLY A 40 4.54 19.41 -9.67
N GLU A 41 5.61 18.66 -9.44
CA GLU A 41 6.08 17.64 -10.37
C GLU A 41 5.24 16.36 -10.24
N LYS A 42 4.81 15.81 -11.38
CA LYS A 42 4.19 14.48 -11.41
C LYS A 42 5.26 13.44 -11.66
N ILE A 43 5.32 12.46 -10.77
CA ILE A 43 6.35 11.42 -10.78
C ILE A 43 5.73 10.02 -10.87
N PRO A 44 6.48 9.00 -11.33
CA PRO A 44 6.02 7.62 -11.28
C PRO A 44 5.79 7.19 -9.83
N PHE A 45 4.75 6.36 -9.62
CA PHE A 45 4.32 5.96 -8.28
C PHE A 45 4.26 4.45 -8.11
N ILE A 46 4.53 4.01 -6.89
CA ILE A 46 4.33 2.63 -6.46
C ILE A 46 3.33 2.61 -5.31
N ILE A 47 2.21 1.92 -5.47
CA ILE A 47 1.38 1.55 -4.33
C ILE A 47 1.93 0.25 -3.73
N HIS A 48 2.16 0.30 -2.42
CA HIS A 48 2.87 -0.75 -1.68
C HIS A 48 2.01 -1.27 -0.53
N PRO A 49 1.01 -2.14 -0.82
CA PRO A 49 0.15 -2.71 0.21
C PRO A 49 0.90 -3.69 1.08
N HIS A 50 0.75 -3.56 2.40
CA HIS A 50 1.32 -4.50 3.37
C HIS A 50 0.67 -5.89 3.29
N GLY A 51 1.37 -6.88 3.82
CA GLY A 51 0.86 -8.23 4.03
C GLY A 51 -0.08 -8.33 5.23
N GLY A 52 -0.51 -9.51 5.56
CA GLY A 52 -1.42 -9.79 6.64
C GLY A 52 -2.67 -10.54 6.17
N PRO A 53 -3.84 -9.91 5.98
CA PRO A 53 -4.16 -8.49 5.93
C PRO A 53 -4.21 -7.78 7.29
N ASN A 54 -4.32 -8.51 8.40
CA ASN A 54 -4.37 -7.97 9.75
C ASN A 54 -2.98 -7.59 10.25
N ALA A 55 -2.42 -6.58 9.62
CA ALA A 55 -1.17 -5.94 9.96
C ALA A 55 -1.34 -4.43 9.75
N ARG A 56 -0.27 -3.67 9.78
CA ARG A 56 -0.24 -2.27 9.41
C ARG A 56 1.15 -1.86 8.99
N ASP A 57 1.25 -0.76 8.29
CA ASP A 57 2.48 -0.04 8.11
C ASP A 57 2.80 0.84 9.33
N TYR A 58 4.08 1.20 9.49
CA TYR A 58 4.56 2.02 10.57
C TYR A 58 5.43 3.15 10.03
N TRP A 59 5.34 4.30 10.68
CA TRP A 59 6.27 5.37 10.42
C TRP A 59 7.71 4.92 10.77
N GLY A 60 8.62 5.08 9.83
CA GLY A 60 10.02 4.75 10.05
C GLY A 60 10.72 4.22 8.80
N TYR A 61 11.97 3.81 8.98
CA TYR A 61 12.80 3.30 7.91
C TYR A 61 12.28 1.95 7.37
N ASN A 62 11.95 1.93 6.09
CA ASN A 62 11.66 0.72 5.34
C ASN A 62 12.64 0.62 4.15
N PRO A 63 13.49 -0.42 4.08
CA PRO A 63 14.53 -0.52 3.05
C PRO A 63 13.97 -0.63 1.63
N GLU A 64 12.83 -1.28 1.46
CA GLU A 64 12.19 -1.43 0.14
C GLU A 64 11.59 -0.10 -0.33
N VAL A 65 10.88 0.60 0.55
CA VAL A 65 10.35 1.93 0.26
C VAL A 65 11.47 2.91 -0.08
N GLN A 66 12.56 2.89 0.69
CA GLN A 66 13.74 3.72 0.41
C GLN A 66 14.42 3.34 -0.91
N PHE A 67 14.45 2.05 -1.24
CA PHE A 67 14.97 1.59 -2.53
C PHE A 67 14.19 2.20 -3.71
N TYR A 68 12.87 2.25 -3.62
CA TYR A 68 12.05 2.86 -4.66
C TYR A 68 12.17 4.39 -4.66
N ALA A 69 12.03 5.01 -3.50
CA ALA A 69 12.00 6.47 -3.40
C ALA A 69 13.33 7.13 -3.83
N THR A 70 14.47 6.55 -3.46
CA THR A 70 15.78 7.05 -3.87
C THR A 70 16.07 6.86 -5.37
N ARG A 71 15.20 6.15 -6.10
CA ARG A 71 15.26 5.96 -7.56
C ARG A 71 14.22 6.76 -8.33
N GLY A 72 13.57 7.70 -7.64
CA GLY A 72 12.66 8.66 -8.27
C GLY A 72 11.19 8.24 -8.27
N TYR A 73 10.81 7.19 -7.54
CA TYR A 73 9.41 6.80 -7.39
C TYR A 73 8.80 7.40 -6.13
N GLY A 74 7.60 7.96 -6.23
CA GLY A 74 6.76 8.16 -5.07
C GLY A 74 6.23 6.81 -4.59
N VAL A 75 6.13 6.61 -3.27
CA VAL A 75 5.63 5.36 -2.69
C VAL A 75 4.50 5.65 -1.73
N ILE A 76 3.37 4.95 -1.90
CA ILE A 76 2.26 4.95 -0.96
C ILE A 76 2.18 3.61 -0.24
N GLN A 77 2.27 3.67 1.08
CA GLN A 77 1.92 2.59 2.00
C GLN A 77 0.57 2.94 2.62
N MET A 78 -0.45 2.11 2.39
CA MET A 78 -1.80 2.39 2.88
C MET A 78 -2.25 1.33 3.87
N ASP A 79 -2.78 1.79 5.00
CA ASP A 79 -3.50 0.98 5.96
C ASP A 79 -4.97 0.88 5.52
N TYR A 80 -5.24 -0.07 4.61
CA TYR A 80 -6.59 -0.35 4.12
C TYR A 80 -7.46 -0.93 5.22
N ARG A 81 -8.81 -0.94 5.05
CA ARG A 81 -9.72 -1.52 6.05
C ARG A 81 -9.28 -2.91 6.48
N GLY A 82 -9.35 -3.18 7.78
CA GLY A 82 -8.83 -4.41 8.39
C GLY A 82 -7.42 -4.32 8.92
N SER A 83 -6.72 -3.21 8.66
CA SER A 83 -5.41 -2.95 9.26
C SER A 83 -5.53 -2.80 10.77
N THR A 84 -4.50 -3.27 11.49
CA THR A 84 -4.47 -3.24 12.95
C THR A 84 -4.09 -1.87 13.50
N GLY A 85 -4.36 -1.64 14.79
CA GLY A 85 -3.94 -0.41 15.49
C GLY A 85 -4.96 0.73 15.45
N TYR A 86 -6.05 0.61 14.65
CA TYR A 86 -7.12 1.61 14.53
C TYR A 86 -8.38 1.22 15.29
N GLY A 87 -8.33 0.12 16.02
CA GLY A 87 -9.43 -0.37 16.85
C GLY A 87 -10.26 -1.47 16.19
N ARG A 88 -11.08 -2.15 17.02
CA ARG A 88 -11.89 -3.30 16.58
C ARG A 88 -12.89 -2.95 15.48
N LYS A 89 -13.45 -1.73 15.52
CA LYS A 89 -14.41 -1.27 14.52
C LYS A 89 -13.80 -1.27 13.11
N GLU A 90 -12.57 -0.77 13.00
CA GLU A 90 -11.84 -0.75 11.72
C GLU A 90 -11.52 -2.16 11.21
N MET A 91 -11.14 -3.05 12.12
CA MET A 91 -10.85 -4.45 11.76
C MET A 91 -12.08 -5.17 11.19
N ILE A 92 -13.26 -4.98 11.81
CA ILE A 92 -14.53 -5.63 11.39
C ILE A 92 -14.95 -5.18 9.97
N LEU A 93 -14.60 -3.97 9.54
CA LEU A 93 -14.92 -3.47 8.20
C LEU A 93 -14.30 -4.31 7.06
N ALA A 94 -13.31 -5.13 7.37
CA ALA A 94 -12.67 -6.02 6.41
C ALA A 94 -13.39 -7.38 6.23
N ASN A 95 -14.34 -7.70 7.11
CA ASN A 95 -15.02 -8.99 7.05
C ASN A 95 -15.69 -9.20 5.69
N HIS A 96 -15.37 -10.34 5.05
CA HIS A 96 -15.84 -10.69 3.71
C HIS A 96 -15.51 -9.67 2.59
N GLN A 97 -14.50 -8.80 2.80
CA GLN A 97 -14.12 -7.75 1.87
C GLN A 97 -12.81 -8.00 1.12
N MET A 98 -12.16 -9.14 1.31
CA MET A 98 -10.98 -9.53 0.52
C MET A 98 -11.30 -9.53 -0.98
N GLY A 99 -10.44 -8.90 -1.77
CA GLY A 99 -10.66 -8.75 -3.21
C GLY A 99 -11.84 -7.84 -3.61
N LYS A 100 -12.51 -7.21 -2.65
CA LYS A 100 -13.63 -6.28 -2.84
C LYS A 100 -13.22 -4.89 -2.33
N LYS A 101 -13.89 -4.37 -1.32
CA LYS A 101 -13.62 -3.03 -0.76
C LYS A 101 -12.20 -2.86 -0.22
N MET A 102 -11.61 -3.92 0.34
CA MET A 102 -10.19 -3.90 0.72
C MET A 102 -9.25 -3.63 -0.47
N GLN A 103 -9.64 -4.07 -1.67
CA GLN A 103 -8.89 -3.76 -2.88
C GLN A 103 -9.15 -2.33 -3.36
N GLU A 104 -10.40 -1.87 -3.28
CA GLU A 104 -10.79 -0.51 -3.65
C GLU A 104 -10.09 0.55 -2.79
N ASP A 105 -9.92 0.30 -1.49
CA ASP A 105 -9.20 1.22 -0.59
C ASP A 105 -7.78 1.55 -1.08
N LYS A 106 -7.11 0.61 -1.75
CA LYS A 106 -5.77 0.81 -2.31
C LYS A 106 -5.79 1.75 -3.51
N TYR A 107 -6.82 1.63 -4.33
CA TYR A 107 -7.02 2.54 -5.47
C TYR A 107 -7.43 3.94 -5.00
N ASP A 108 -8.23 4.02 -3.94
CA ASP A 108 -8.65 5.30 -3.36
C ASP A 108 -7.45 6.05 -2.74
N ALA A 109 -6.48 5.35 -2.16
CA ALA A 109 -5.21 5.94 -1.73
C ALA A 109 -4.39 6.50 -2.90
N LEU A 110 -4.33 5.78 -4.03
CA LEU A 110 -3.68 6.27 -5.25
C LEU A 110 -4.39 7.51 -5.79
N MET A 111 -5.72 7.49 -5.84
CA MET A 111 -6.50 8.63 -6.30
C MET A 111 -6.29 9.87 -5.41
N TRP A 112 -6.22 9.66 -4.09
CA TRP A 112 -5.87 10.75 -3.18
C TRP A 112 -4.51 11.38 -3.56
N ALA A 113 -3.47 10.59 -3.80
CA ALA A 113 -2.16 11.11 -4.19
C ALA A 113 -2.18 11.80 -5.57
N ASN A 114 -2.98 11.29 -6.50
CA ASN A 114 -3.19 11.95 -7.78
C ASN A 114 -3.86 13.32 -7.62
N ASP A 115 -4.85 13.44 -6.73
CA ASP A 115 -5.55 14.69 -6.45
C ASP A 115 -4.64 15.72 -5.75
N GLN A 116 -3.61 15.24 -5.02
CA GLN A 116 -2.54 16.11 -4.50
C GLN A 116 -1.57 16.59 -5.59
N GLY A 117 -1.67 16.05 -6.80
CA GLY A 117 -0.82 16.43 -7.93
C GLY A 117 0.51 15.67 -8.01
N TYR A 118 0.73 14.64 -7.20
CA TYR A 118 2.01 13.92 -7.14
C TYR A 118 2.20 12.91 -8.26
N VAL A 119 1.10 12.30 -8.77
CA VAL A 119 1.17 11.06 -9.54
C VAL A 119 1.20 11.31 -11.04
N ASP A 120 2.18 10.74 -11.72
CA ASP A 120 2.11 10.45 -13.14
C ASP A 120 1.31 9.15 -13.32
N MET A 121 0.03 9.29 -13.69
CA MET A 121 -0.91 8.17 -13.81
C MET A 121 -0.57 7.20 -14.94
N ASP A 122 0.27 7.61 -15.90
CA ASP A 122 0.75 6.72 -16.95
C ASP A 122 1.87 5.80 -16.48
N ASN A 123 2.45 6.06 -15.29
CA ASN A 123 3.59 5.35 -14.74
C ASN A 123 3.37 4.91 -13.29
N VAL A 124 2.28 4.16 -13.06
CA VAL A 124 1.95 3.60 -11.73
C VAL A 124 2.25 2.12 -11.69
N CYS A 125 2.88 1.69 -10.60
CA CYS A 125 3.12 0.27 -10.28
C CYS A 125 2.44 -0.12 -8.97
N ILE A 126 2.23 -1.41 -8.79
CA ILE A 126 1.85 -2.00 -7.50
C ILE A 126 2.88 -3.08 -7.12
N SER A 127 3.37 -3.02 -5.88
CA SER A 127 4.33 -3.98 -5.34
C SER A 127 3.91 -4.44 -3.96
N GLY A 128 3.85 -5.74 -3.72
CA GLY A 128 3.50 -6.25 -2.40
C GLY A 128 3.84 -7.71 -2.19
N ALA A 129 3.94 -8.09 -0.92
CA ALA A 129 4.26 -9.44 -0.49
C ALA A 129 3.09 -10.07 0.30
N SER A 130 2.98 -11.39 0.29
CA SER A 130 1.95 -12.14 1.02
C SER A 130 0.54 -11.69 0.61
N TYR A 131 -0.30 -11.20 1.53
CA TYR A 131 -1.58 -10.58 1.16
C TYR A 131 -1.39 -9.37 0.22
N GLY A 132 -0.31 -8.58 0.37
CA GLY A 132 0.05 -7.53 -0.57
C GLY A 132 0.36 -8.06 -1.97
N GLY A 133 0.97 -9.25 -2.07
CA GLY A 133 1.18 -9.97 -3.32
C GLY A 133 -0.13 -10.43 -3.97
N TYR A 134 -1.07 -10.94 -3.16
CA TYR A 134 -2.43 -11.20 -3.63
C TYR A 134 -3.10 -9.93 -4.15
N ALA A 135 -3.00 -8.82 -3.42
CA ALA A 135 -3.56 -7.53 -3.82
C ALA A 135 -2.97 -7.02 -5.15
N ALA A 136 -1.67 -7.23 -5.37
CA ALA A 136 -1.00 -6.89 -6.62
C ALA A 136 -1.55 -7.73 -7.80
N MET A 137 -1.73 -9.04 -7.63
CA MET A 137 -2.31 -9.89 -8.68
C MET A 137 -3.81 -9.62 -8.89
N GLN A 138 -4.54 -9.25 -7.85
CA GLN A 138 -5.93 -8.76 -8.01
C GLN A 138 -5.98 -7.49 -8.88
N ALA A 139 -5.02 -6.60 -8.72
CA ALA A 139 -4.91 -5.41 -9.57
C ALA A 139 -4.70 -5.77 -11.04
N ALA A 140 -3.86 -6.79 -11.32
CA ALA A 140 -3.63 -7.29 -12.67
C ALA A 140 -4.91 -7.83 -13.34
N THR A 141 -5.82 -8.38 -12.57
CA THR A 141 -7.04 -9.00 -13.10
C THR A 141 -8.22 -8.04 -13.17
N LYS A 142 -8.32 -7.09 -12.23
CA LYS A 142 -9.47 -6.18 -12.13
C LYS A 142 -9.28 -4.85 -12.85
N ASN A 143 -8.06 -4.32 -12.80
CA ASN A 143 -7.72 -3.00 -13.33
C ASN A 143 -6.35 -3.03 -14.04
N PRO A 144 -6.16 -3.91 -15.04
CA PRO A 144 -4.87 -4.07 -15.72
C PRO A 144 -4.38 -2.78 -16.37
N GLU A 145 -5.30 -1.93 -16.81
CA GLU A 145 -5.00 -0.65 -17.47
C GLU A 145 -4.42 0.40 -16.52
N LEU A 146 -4.63 0.25 -15.21
CA LEU A 146 -4.18 1.23 -14.22
C LEU A 146 -2.69 1.11 -13.90
N PHE A 147 -2.09 -0.05 -14.17
CA PHE A 147 -0.74 -0.35 -13.73
C PHE A 147 0.21 -0.69 -14.88
N LYS A 148 1.34 0.01 -14.95
CA LYS A 148 2.45 -0.29 -15.87
C LYS A 148 3.23 -1.53 -15.45
N CYS A 149 3.36 -1.75 -14.15
CA CYS A 149 4.03 -2.94 -13.62
C CYS A 149 3.36 -3.45 -12.35
N ILE A 150 3.46 -4.75 -12.16
CA ILE A 150 2.88 -5.46 -11.02
C ILE A 150 3.95 -6.40 -10.47
N ILE A 151 4.32 -6.19 -9.21
CA ILE A 151 5.30 -7.00 -8.49
C ILE A 151 4.57 -7.73 -7.36
N ALA A 152 4.33 -9.02 -7.57
CA ALA A 152 3.64 -9.88 -6.61
C ALA A 152 4.63 -10.90 -6.03
N TYR A 153 5.03 -10.70 -4.79
CA TYR A 153 6.00 -11.55 -4.11
C TYR A 153 5.32 -12.45 -3.08
N VAL A 154 5.56 -13.74 -3.16
CA VAL A 154 5.03 -14.78 -2.25
C VAL A 154 3.55 -14.61 -1.89
N GLY A 155 2.73 -14.27 -2.89
CA GLY A 155 1.32 -13.94 -2.68
C GLY A 155 0.46 -15.16 -2.41
N VAL A 156 -0.63 -14.96 -1.68
CA VAL A 156 -1.68 -15.95 -1.44
C VAL A 156 -2.70 -15.84 -2.57
N TYR A 157 -2.46 -16.51 -3.68
CA TYR A 157 -3.23 -16.31 -4.92
C TYR A 157 -4.55 -17.07 -4.97
N ASP A 158 -4.72 -18.11 -4.16
CA ASP A 158 -5.97 -18.86 -4.02
C ASP A 158 -6.51 -18.72 -2.60
N LEU A 159 -7.47 -17.82 -2.42
CA LEU A 159 -8.14 -17.60 -1.13
C LEU A 159 -8.98 -18.82 -0.69
N THR A 160 -9.39 -19.67 -1.62
CA THR A 160 -10.21 -20.85 -1.30
C THR A 160 -9.40 -21.96 -0.65
N SER A 161 -8.11 -22.00 -0.92
CA SER A 161 -7.15 -22.95 -0.33
C SER A 161 -6.63 -22.51 1.04
N MET A 162 -6.87 -21.25 1.45
CA MET A 162 -6.48 -20.76 2.75
C MET A 162 -7.33 -21.40 3.85
N ASP A 163 -6.68 -22.06 4.80
CA ASP A 163 -7.35 -22.43 6.05
C ASP A 163 -7.56 -21.16 6.90
N LEU A 164 -8.70 -20.51 6.68
CA LEU A 164 -9.09 -19.30 7.39
C LEU A 164 -9.39 -19.55 8.88
N ARG A 165 -9.42 -20.83 9.32
CA ARG A 165 -9.67 -21.19 10.73
C ARG A 165 -8.52 -20.81 11.65
N GLY A 166 -7.30 -20.64 11.14
CA GLY A 166 -6.16 -20.11 11.89
C GLY A 166 -6.10 -18.59 11.97
N LEU A 167 -6.82 -17.90 11.09
CA LEU A 167 -7.01 -16.47 11.14
C LEU A 167 -8.35 -16.27 11.86
N GLN A 168 -8.40 -15.59 13.00
CA GLN A 168 -9.60 -15.37 13.86
C GLN A 168 -10.80 -14.71 13.13
N TRP A 169 -11.05 -15.08 11.88
CA TRP A 169 -12.09 -14.55 11.00
C TRP A 169 -13.36 -15.40 10.95
N SER A 170 -13.32 -16.60 11.55
CA SER A 170 -14.42 -17.59 11.43
C SER A 170 -15.57 -17.36 12.40
N GLU A 171 -15.47 -16.39 13.31
CA GLU A 171 -16.49 -16.19 14.35
C GLU A 171 -16.97 -14.73 14.46
N LEU A 172 -16.84 -13.92 13.39
CA LEU A 172 -17.38 -12.56 13.40
C LEU A 172 -18.38 -12.32 12.26
#